data_c16f41140522b8f41c88cb980716ce7c
#
_entry.id   c16f41140522b8f41c88cb980716ce7c
#
_cell.length_a   1.000
_cell.length_b   1.000
_cell.length_c   1.000
_cell.angle_alpha   90.00
_cell.angle_beta   90.00
_cell.angle_gamma   90.00
#
_symmetry.space_group_name_H-M   'P 1'
#
loop_
_entity.id
_entity.type
_entity.pdbx_description
1 polymer ?
#
loop_
_entity_poly.entity_id
_entity_poly.type
_entity_poly.pdbx_seq_one_letter_code
_entity_poly.pdbx_strand_id
1 'polypeptide(L)'
;MIKLPGLIDPHVHMREPGATHKEDFDSGTSAALAGGFTIVLTMPNTKPPIFDAETLGLALNAASQKARCDYAQFVGAGPNNADKAASIADKAAGLKMYLDSTFGELRLDDMTLWQQHFEKYPKQQRRQERHNDIS
;
A
#
# COMPACT_ATOMS: atom_id res chain seq x y z
N MET A 1 -8.40 -26.40 -22.06
CA MET A 1 -8.66 -25.35 -21.02
C MET A 1 -7.34 -24.70 -20.70
N ILE A 2 -7.21 -23.40 -20.82
CA ILE A 2 -6.01 -22.64 -20.41
C ILE A 2 -6.16 -22.30 -18.94
N LYS A 3 -5.15 -22.64 -18.11
CA LYS A 3 -5.07 -22.21 -16.72
C LYS A 3 -4.06 -21.08 -16.60
N LEU A 4 -4.46 -19.96 -16.03
CA LEU A 4 -3.60 -18.83 -15.75
C LEU A 4 -3.54 -18.57 -14.23
N PRO A 5 -2.42 -18.06 -13.71
CA PRO A 5 -2.38 -17.57 -12.33
C PRO A 5 -3.34 -16.37 -12.19
N GLY A 6 -3.79 -16.11 -10.95
CA GLY A 6 -4.54 -14.90 -10.65
C GLY A 6 -3.72 -13.66 -10.98
N LEU A 7 -4.39 -12.60 -11.44
CA LEU A 7 -3.74 -11.34 -11.77
C LEU A 7 -3.45 -10.54 -10.49
N ILE A 8 -2.46 -9.66 -10.55
CA ILE A 8 -2.09 -8.73 -9.48
C ILE A 8 -2.32 -7.32 -10.00
N ASP A 9 -3.13 -6.51 -9.29
CA ASP A 9 -3.24 -5.08 -9.57
C ASP A 9 -2.36 -4.30 -8.58
N PRO A 10 -1.24 -3.71 -9.02
CA PRO A 10 -0.30 -3.04 -8.14
C PRO A 10 -0.70 -1.59 -7.80
N HIS A 11 -1.85 -1.08 -8.28
CA HIS A 11 -2.21 0.33 -8.14
C HIS A 11 -3.72 0.57 -8.13
N VAL A 12 -4.37 0.35 -7.00
CA VAL A 12 -5.81 0.59 -6.84
C VAL A 12 -6.13 1.58 -5.72
N HIS A 13 -7.31 2.19 -5.78
CA HIS A 13 -7.79 3.14 -4.78
C HIS A 13 -9.06 2.64 -4.12
N MET A 14 -8.96 2.03 -2.94
CA MET A 14 -10.12 1.51 -2.19
C MET A 14 -10.90 2.60 -1.44
N ARG A 15 -10.39 3.83 -1.40
CA ARG A 15 -11.05 4.99 -0.79
C ARG A 15 -11.39 4.83 0.70
N GLU A 16 -10.96 3.77 1.34
CA GLU A 16 -11.14 3.47 2.75
C GLU A 16 -9.77 3.45 3.45
N PRO A 17 -9.65 4.17 4.58
CA PRO A 17 -10.67 4.92 5.30
C PRO A 17 -11.10 6.25 4.65
N GLY A 18 -12.29 6.73 5.01
CA GLY A 18 -12.73 8.13 4.89
C GLY A 18 -13.55 8.51 3.65
N ALA A 19 -13.61 7.68 2.59
CA ALA A 19 -14.42 7.98 1.41
C ALA A 19 -15.18 6.74 0.87
N THR A 20 -15.71 5.93 1.78
CA THR A 20 -16.40 4.67 1.48
C THR A 20 -17.65 4.81 0.62
N HIS A 21 -18.21 6.02 0.50
CA HIS A 21 -19.28 6.32 -0.45
C HIS A 21 -18.85 6.24 -1.92
N LYS A 22 -17.55 6.20 -2.20
CA LYS A 22 -17.00 6.06 -3.55
C LYS A 22 -16.55 4.62 -3.83
N GLU A 23 -15.90 4.00 -2.86
CA GLU A 23 -15.38 2.65 -2.91
C GLU A 23 -14.97 2.22 -1.50
N ASP A 24 -15.10 0.93 -1.19
CA ASP A 24 -14.59 0.33 0.03
C ASP A 24 -13.87 -1.02 -0.26
N PHE A 25 -13.32 -1.66 0.77
CA PHE A 25 -12.62 -2.93 0.58
C PHE A 25 -13.55 -4.07 0.14
N ASP A 26 -14.82 -4.09 0.54
CA ASP A 26 -15.75 -5.15 0.12
C ASP A 26 -16.08 -5.04 -1.37
N SER A 27 -16.54 -3.88 -1.80
CA SER A 27 -16.96 -3.66 -3.20
C SER A 27 -15.76 -3.69 -4.17
N GLY A 28 -14.66 -3.00 -3.83
CA GLY A 28 -13.49 -2.93 -4.69
C GLY A 28 -12.78 -4.27 -4.87
N THR A 29 -12.60 -5.05 -3.80
CA THR A 29 -11.99 -6.38 -3.91
C THR A 29 -12.92 -7.41 -4.54
N SER A 30 -14.25 -7.28 -4.38
CA SER A 30 -15.23 -8.08 -5.12
C SER A 30 -15.13 -7.82 -6.62
N ALA A 31 -15.02 -6.55 -7.03
CA ALA A 31 -14.82 -6.18 -8.43
C ALA A 31 -13.49 -6.70 -8.98
N ALA A 32 -12.42 -6.63 -8.19
CA ALA A 32 -11.12 -7.20 -8.55
C ALA A 32 -11.22 -8.70 -8.83
N LEU A 33 -11.84 -9.48 -7.94
CA LEU A 33 -12.05 -10.92 -8.14
C LEU A 33 -12.87 -11.21 -9.39
N ALA A 34 -13.92 -10.45 -9.64
CA ALA A 34 -14.75 -10.59 -10.85
C ALA A 34 -13.93 -10.33 -12.13
N GLY A 35 -12.88 -9.50 -12.06
CA GLY A 35 -11.93 -9.23 -13.13
C GLY A 35 -10.76 -10.23 -13.21
N GLY A 36 -10.69 -11.21 -12.32
CA GLY A 36 -9.60 -12.20 -12.28
C GLY A 36 -8.37 -11.76 -11.50
N PHE A 37 -8.43 -10.66 -10.75
CA PHE A 37 -7.38 -10.19 -9.85
C PHE A 37 -7.53 -10.85 -8.48
N THR A 38 -6.48 -11.51 -8.02
CA THR A 38 -6.44 -12.20 -6.73
C THR A 38 -5.65 -11.44 -5.67
N ILE A 39 -4.88 -10.45 -6.08
CA ILE A 39 -4.12 -9.55 -5.19
C ILE A 39 -4.27 -8.12 -5.66
N VAL A 40 -4.47 -7.20 -4.72
CA VAL A 40 -4.52 -5.75 -4.98
C VAL A 40 -3.58 -5.00 -4.06
N LEU A 41 -2.84 -4.01 -4.60
CA LEU A 41 -1.98 -3.11 -3.82
C LEU A 41 -2.62 -1.72 -3.75
N THR A 42 -2.99 -1.29 -2.55
CA THR A 42 -3.84 -0.12 -2.34
C THR A 42 -3.05 1.16 -2.07
N MET A 43 -3.47 2.25 -2.70
CA MET A 43 -2.80 3.55 -2.62
C MET A 43 -3.12 4.31 -1.32
N PRO A 44 -2.16 5.10 -0.78
CA PRO A 44 -2.26 5.70 0.55
C PRO A 44 -3.04 7.03 0.61
N ASN A 45 -3.63 7.49 -0.50
CA ASN A 45 -4.34 8.78 -0.57
C ASN A 45 -5.79 8.71 -0.08
N THR A 46 -5.96 8.24 1.13
CA THR A 46 -7.22 8.10 1.87
C THR A 46 -7.48 9.31 2.79
N LYS A 47 -8.47 9.25 3.66
CA LYS A 47 -8.77 10.26 4.68
C LYS A 47 -8.97 9.58 6.05
N PRO A 48 -8.00 9.67 6.98
CA PRO A 48 -6.68 10.29 6.79
C PRO A 48 -5.82 9.57 5.75
N PRO A 49 -4.79 10.24 5.18
CA PRO A 49 -3.80 9.56 4.34
C PRO A 49 -2.99 8.55 5.16
N ILE A 50 -2.51 7.50 4.51
CA ILE A 50 -1.73 6.45 5.19
C ILE A 50 -0.26 6.86 5.19
N PHE A 51 0.26 7.31 6.34
CA PHE A 51 1.63 7.84 6.44
C PHE A 51 2.38 7.44 7.72
N ASP A 52 1.73 6.71 8.63
CA ASP A 52 2.32 6.18 9.86
C ASP A 52 1.63 4.88 10.34
N ALA A 53 2.06 4.36 11.49
CA ALA A 53 1.55 3.10 12.03
C ALA A 53 0.05 3.16 12.38
N GLU A 54 -0.43 4.28 12.87
CA GLU A 54 -1.84 4.46 13.24
C GLU A 54 -2.72 4.40 12.00
N THR A 55 -2.43 5.21 11.00
CA THR A 55 -3.22 5.29 9.77
C THR A 55 -3.10 4.01 8.94
N LEU A 56 -1.93 3.35 8.92
CA LEU A 56 -1.77 2.03 8.32
C LEU A 56 -2.66 1.01 9.04
N GLY A 57 -2.69 1.03 10.38
CA GLY A 57 -3.54 0.17 11.19
C GLY A 57 -5.02 0.31 10.86
N LEU A 58 -5.51 1.54 10.63
CA LEU A 58 -6.90 1.78 10.23
C LEU A 58 -7.24 1.08 8.90
N ALA A 59 -6.39 1.24 7.90
CA ALA A 59 -6.62 0.63 6.58
C ALA A 59 -6.55 -0.92 6.64
N LEU A 60 -5.54 -1.46 7.32
CA LEU A 60 -5.38 -2.92 7.46
C LEU A 60 -6.52 -3.55 8.26
N ASN A 61 -7.01 -2.87 9.30
CA ASN A 61 -8.16 -3.34 10.06
C ASN A 61 -9.44 -3.35 9.21
N ALA A 62 -9.71 -2.30 8.44
CA ALA A 62 -10.85 -2.27 7.52
C ALA A 62 -10.76 -3.38 6.48
N ALA A 63 -9.59 -3.55 5.86
CA ALA A 63 -9.35 -4.60 4.88
C ALA A 63 -9.54 -6.00 5.45
N SER A 64 -9.01 -6.26 6.66
CA SER A 64 -9.12 -7.59 7.30
C SER A 64 -10.56 -8.04 7.56
N GLN A 65 -11.50 -7.09 7.68
CA GLN A 65 -12.90 -7.38 7.92
C GLN A 65 -13.71 -7.55 6.63
N LYS A 66 -13.28 -6.93 5.52
CA LYS A 66 -14.11 -6.77 4.33
C LYS A 66 -13.52 -7.34 3.06
N ALA A 67 -12.18 -7.39 2.94
CA ALA A 67 -11.52 -7.76 1.69
C ALA A 67 -11.86 -9.20 1.27
N ARG A 68 -12.12 -9.38 -0.03
CA ARG A 68 -12.48 -10.64 -0.68
C ARG A 68 -11.32 -11.31 -1.40
N CYS A 69 -10.23 -10.59 -1.63
CA CYS A 69 -8.98 -11.11 -2.19
C CYS A 69 -7.80 -10.66 -1.34
N ASP A 70 -6.61 -11.15 -1.63
CA ASP A 70 -5.38 -10.72 -0.96
C ASP A 70 -5.12 -9.23 -1.23
N TYR A 71 -4.55 -8.57 -0.24
CA TYR A 71 -4.28 -7.13 -0.33
C TYR A 71 -2.99 -6.75 0.37
N ALA A 72 -2.40 -5.65 -0.07
CA ALA A 72 -1.37 -4.95 0.68
C ALA A 72 -1.53 -3.42 0.52
N GLN A 73 -1.11 -2.66 1.54
CA GLN A 73 -1.29 -1.22 1.62
C GLN A 73 0.04 -0.50 1.43
N PHE A 74 0.09 0.46 0.50
CA PHE A 74 1.21 1.40 0.42
C PHE A 74 1.14 2.44 1.55
N VAL A 75 2.32 2.87 1.99
CA VAL A 75 2.48 4.03 2.87
C VAL A 75 2.90 5.24 2.05
N GLY A 76 2.32 6.40 2.31
CA GLY A 76 2.64 7.64 1.62
C GLY A 76 3.86 8.32 2.23
N ALA A 77 4.76 8.80 1.38
CA ALA A 77 5.81 9.71 1.76
C ALA A 77 5.25 11.14 1.90
N GLY A 78 5.45 11.76 3.03
CA GLY A 78 5.08 13.13 3.31
C GLY A 78 6.29 13.94 3.82
N PRO A 79 6.14 15.26 4.00
CA PRO A 79 7.26 16.12 4.36
C PRO A 79 7.96 15.77 5.68
N ASN A 80 7.25 15.16 6.62
CA ASN A 80 7.72 14.99 8.00
C ASN A 80 7.61 13.55 8.53
N ASN A 81 7.50 12.53 7.64
CA ASN A 81 7.25 11.17 8.10
C ASN A 81 8.28 10.12 7.64
N ALA A 82 9.45 10.52 7.16
CA ALA A 82 10.44 9.57 6.64
C ALA A 82 10.82 8.46 7.65
N ASP A 83 11.04 8.82 8.92
CA ASP A 83 11.34 7.84 9.97
C ASP A 83 10.13 6.95 10.32
N LYS A 84 8.94 7.54 10.39
CA LYS A 84 7.70 6.80 10.65
C LYS A 84 7.40 5.80 9.54
N ALA A 85 7.51 6.22 8.28
CA ALA A 85 7.31 5.35 7.12
C ALA A 85 8.33 4.21 7.09
N ALA A 86 9.60 4.50 7.39
CA ALA A 86 10.66 3.50 7.47
C ALA A 86 10.40 2.46 8.57
N SER A 87 9.90 2.89 9.73
CA SER A 87 9.64 2.00 10.88
C SER A 87 8.52 0.98 10.67
N ILE A 88 7.68 1.17 9.65
CA ILE A 88 6.55 0.29 9.33
C ILE A 88 6.67 -0.37 7.95
N ALA A 89 7.84 -0.28 7.34
CA ALA A 89 8.07 -0.79 5.98
C ALA A 89 7.84 -2.29 5.83
N ASP A 90 8.04 -3.07 6.91
CA ASP A 90 7.78 -4.52 6.95
C ASP A 90 6.31 -4.89 6.86
N LYS A 91 5.42 -3.96 7.17
CA LYS A 91 3.95 -4.13 7.14
C LYS A 91 3.30 -3.49 5.91
N ALA A 92 4.06 -2.75 5.12
CA ALA A 92 3.58 -2.02 3.96
C ALA A 92 3.95 -2.73 2.64
N ALA A 93 3.13 -2.54 1.61
CA ALA A 93 3.45 -2.96 0.24
C ALA A 93 4.67 -2.24 -0.32
N GLY A 94 4.92 -1.02 0.15
CA GLY A 94 6.01 -0.16 -0.25
C GLY A 94 5.72 1.30 0.07
N LEU A 95 6.63 2.19 -0.35
CA LEU A 95 6.52 3.62 -0.17
C LEU A 95 6.01 4.28 -1.46
N LYS A 96 4.90 5.02 -1.37
CA LYS A 96 4.38 5.84 -2.46
C LYS A 96 4.80 7.29 -2.30
N MET A 97 5.49 7.83 -3.30
CA MET A 97 5.88 9.24 -3.36
C MET A 97 5.05 9.98 -4.41
N TYR A 98 4.54 11.15 -4.06
CA TYR A 98 3.84 12.07 -4.96
C TYR A 98 4.78 13.25 -5.23
N LEU A 99 5.33 13.30 -6.44
CA LEU A 99 6.37 14.27 -6.82
C LEU A 99 5.78 15.49 -7.54
N ASP A 100 4.47 15.59 -7.60
CA ASP A 100 3.73 16.69 -8.20
C ASP A 100 2.66 17.25 -7.25
N SER A 101 1.91 18.26 -7.71
CA SER A 101 0.93 19.00 -6.90
C SER A 101 -0.39 18.24 -6.63
N THR A 102 -0.47 16.96 -6.88
CA THR A 102 -1.74 16.21 -6.96
C THR A 102 -2.37 15.95 -5.58
N PHE A 103 -1.60 15.79 -4.49
CA PHE A 103 -2.11 15.42 -3.16
C PHE A 103 -1.42 16.18 -2.02
N GLY A 104 -2.16 17.10 -1.38
CA GLY A 104 -1.71 18.06 -0.39
C GLY A 104 -0.77 17.55 0.71
N GLU A 105 -1.24 16.65 1.60
CA GLU A 105 -0.45 16.21 2.75
C GLU A 105 0.67 15.22 2.41
N LEU A 106 0.57 14.54 1.28
CA LEU A 106 1.60 13.60 0.78
C LEU A 106 2.46 14.22 -0.32
N ARG A 107 2.34 15.51 -0.56
CA ARG A 107 3.11 16.21 -1.58
C ARG A 107 4.54 16.41 -1.12
N LEU A 108 5.50 16.12 -1.99
CA LEU A 108 6.92 16.33 -1.79
C LEU A 108 7.47 17.27 -2.85
N ASP A 109 7.64 18.54 -2.51
CA ASP A 109 8.10 19.59 -3.44
C ASP A 109 9.60 19.78 -3.47
N ASP A 110 10.32 19.20 -2.50
CA ASP A 110 11.75 19.41 -2.30
C ASP A 110 12.53 18.10 -2.51
N MET A 111 13.55 18.14 -3.34
CA MET A 111 14.44 16.98 -3.59
C MET A 111 15.14 16.50 -2.30
N THR A 112 15.38 17.37 -1.32
CA THR A 112 15.95 17.00 -0.03
C THR A 112 15.01 16.05 0.73
N LEU A 113 13.70 16.27 0.65
CA LEU A 113 12.70 15.37 1.23
C LEU A 113 12.66 14.02 0.50
N TRP A 114 12.79 14.01 -0.82
CA TRP A 114 12.89 12.76 -1.57
C TRP A 114 14.09 11.94 -1.14
N GLN A 115 15.26 12.59 -1.05
CA GLN A 115 16.50 11.94 -0.62
C GLN A 115 16.34 11.34 0.77
N GLN A 116 15.77 12.06 1.73
CA GLN A 116 15.52 11.54 3.07
C GLN A 116 14.70 10.25 3.07
N HIS A 117 13.65 10.19 2.26
CA HIS A 117 12.84 8.98 2.13
C HIS A 117 13.61 7.83 1.48
N PHE A 118 14.39 8.10 0.41
CA PHE A 118 15.21 7.08 -0.24
C PHE A 118 16.32 6.54 0.65
N GLU A 119 16.89 7.37 1.52
CA GLU A 119 17.94 6.96 2.46
C GLU A 119 17.41 6.15 3.63
N LYS A 120 16.23 6.53 4.16
CA LYS A 120 15.66 5.95 5.38
C LYS A 120 14.78 4.74 5.12
N TYR A 121 14.03 4.74 4.01
CA TYR A 121 13.13 3.62 3.72
C TYR A 121 13.92 2.37 3.36
N PRO A 122 13.70 1.23 4.03
CA PRO A 122 14.48 0.03 3.79
C PRO A 122 14.36 -0.41 2.33
N LYS A 123 15.48 -0.66 1.68
CA LYS A 123 15.48 -1.37 0.40
C LYS A 123 14.89 -2.75 0.66
N GLN A 124 13.86 -3.13 -0.06
CA GLN A 124 13.34 -4.48 0.04
C GLN A 124 14.48 -5.45 -0.30
N GLN A 125 15.07 -6.05 0.73
CA GLN A 125 15.88 -7.22 0.51
C GLN A 125 14.93 -8.27 -0.02
N ARG A 126 15.20 -8.80 -1.22
CA ARG A 126 14.58 -10.04 -1.66
C ARG A 126 14.74 -11.00 -0.51
N ARG A 127 13.66 -11.46 0.11
CA ARG A 127 13.70 -12.64 0.96
C ARG A 127 14.27 -13.72 0.05
N GLN A 128 15.53 -14.05 0.23
CA GLN A 128 16.02 -15.33 -0.20
C GLN A 128 15.20 -16.33 0.61
N GLU A 129 14.26 -16.98 -0.03
CA GLU A 129 13.66 -18.18 0.49
C GLU A 129 14.83 -19.10 0.80
N ARG A 130 15.13 -19.26 2.08
CA ARG A 130 15.97 -20.36 2.51
C ARG A 130 15.14 -21.60 2.22
N HIS A 131 15.41 -22.26 1.13
CA HIS A 131 15.14 -23.67 0.99
C HIS A 131 15.99 -24.33 2.06
N ASN A 132 15.39 -24.49 3.25
CA ASN A 132 15.93 -25.41 4.22
C ASN A 132 15.55 -26.80 3.73
N ASP A 133 16.60 -27.48 3.30
CA ASP A 133 16.74 -28.92 3.16
C ASP A 133 15.76 -29.71 4.00
N ILE A 134 14.93 -30.47 3.30
CA ILE A 134 14.34 -31.70 3.86
C ILE A 134 15.33 -32.80 3.45
N SER A 135 16.19 -33.19 4.36
CA SER A 135 16.87 -34.47 4.38
C SER A 135 16.01 -35.46 5.15
#